data_44d2207a224bcce1f22cb1f1b8970da4
#
_entry.id   44d2207a224bcce1f22cb1f1b8970da4
#
_cell.length_a   1.000
_cell.length_b   1.000
_cell.length_c   1.000
_cell.angle_alpha   90.00
_cell.angle_beta   90.00
_cell.angle_gamma   90.00
#
_symmetry.space_group_name_H-M   'P 1'
#
loop_
_entity.id
_entity.type
_entity.pdbx_description
1 polymer ?
#
loop_
_entity_poly.entity_id
_entity_poly.type
_entity_poly.pdbx_seq_one_letter_code
_entity_poly.pdbx_strand_id
1 'polypeptide(L)'
;MKRQTRSEAREAAFTQIFQINQHGEELDAMIEELLNEKPECEDNLGYIQTVVSGVREKRDELIAEIEKYLKPGWTVKRLSKVSLTILKLALYEIQYLDDVPEKVAINEAVNLAKKFGADNDAKFVNGVLASFLSSR
;
A
#
# COMPACT_ATOMS: atom_id res chain seq x y z
N MET A 1 -8.38 22.59 14.44
CA MET A 1 -7.45 21.81 13.59
C MET A 1 -8.19 20.77 12.79
N LYS A 2 -7.86 20.65 11.53
CA LYS A 2 -8.45 19.62 10.68
C LYS A 2 -7.88 18.26 11.05
N ARG A 3 -8.76 17.27 11.23
CA ARG A 3 -8.32 15.90 11.49
C ARG A 3 -7.85 15.24 10.20
N GLN A 4 -6.89 14.36 10.33
CA GLN A 4 -6.41 13.59 9.19
C GLN A 4 -7.46 12.59 8.72
N THR A 5 -7.70 12.54 7.42
CA THR A 5 -8.59 11.52 6.85
C THR A 5 -7.86 10.19 6.74
N ARG A 6 -8.62 9.09 6.60
CA ARG A 6 -8.02 7.78 6.37
C ARG A 6 -7.28 7.74 5.04
N SER A 7 -7.75 8.47 4.01
CA SER A 7 -7.06 8.56 2.73
C SER A 7 -5.69 9.23 2.88
N GLU A 8 -5.63 10.30 3.66
CA GLU A 8 -4.36 10.97 3.96
C GLU A 8 -3.42 10.06 4.75
N ALA A 9 -3.96 9.29 5.69
CA ALA A 9 -3.17 8.33 6.46
C ALA A 9 -2.65 7.21 5.58
N ARG A 10 -3.46 6.75 4.62
CA ARG A 10 -3.04 5.71 3.68
C ARG A 10 -1.91 6.19 2.80
N GLU A 11 -1.97 7.45 2.37
CA GLU A 11 -0.88 8.05 1.62
C GLU A 11 0.41 8.10 2.44
N ALA A 12 0.31 8.48 3.71
CA ALA A 12 1.47 8.50 4.60
C ALA A 12 2.03 7.07 4.78
N ALA A 13 1.15 6.08 4.97
CA ALA A 13 1.58 4.69 5.09
C ALA A 13 2.28 4.21 3.80
N PHE A 14 1.72 4.56 2.65
CA PHE A 14 2.33 4.22 1.36
C PHE A 14 3.76 4.75 1.27
N THR A 15 3.98 6.01 1.62
CA THR A 15 5.33 6.60 1.53
C THR A 15 6.30 5.90 2.49
N GLN A 16 5.84 5.52 3.68
CA GLN A 16 6.68 4.78 4.63
C GLN A 16 7.05 3.39 4.11
N ILE A 17 6.09 2.66 3.57
CA ILE A 17 6.34 1.33 3.00
C ILE A 17 7.33 1.42 1.83
N PHE A 18 7.15 2.43 0.99
CA PHE A 18 8.05 2.67 -0.14
C PHE A 18 9.48 2.89 0.32
N GLN A 19 9.67 3.67 1.39
CA GLN A 19 11.00 3.95 1.96
C GLN A 19 11.64 2.71 2.57
N ILE A 20 10.87 1.88 3.27
CA ILE A 20 11.37 0.64 3.87
C ILE A 20 12.02 -0.25 2.80
N ASN A 21 11.37 -0.35 1.65
CA ASN A 21 11.90 -1.17 0.56
C ASN A 21 13.26 -0.69 0.08
N GLN A 22 13.56 0.59 0.29
CA GLN A 22 14.83 1.17 -0.16
C GLN A 22 15.92 1.15 0.91
N HIS A 23 15.56 1.39 2.16
CA HIS A 23 16.55 1.71 3.21
C HIS A 23 16.62 0.72 4.38
N GLY A 24 15.59 -0.09 4.59
CA GLY A 24 15.59 -1.08 5.67
C GLY A 24 15.63 -0.50 7.07
N GLU A 25 15.08 0.70 7.26
CA GLU A 25 15.12 1.38 8.54
C GLU A 25 14.25 0.74 9.61
N GLU A 26 14.56 1.04 10.88
CA GLU A 26 13.77 0.60 12.02
C GLU A 26 12.40 1.26 12.00
N LEU A 27 11.36 0.46 12.21
CA LEU A 27 9.98 0.93 12.12
C LEU A 27 9.66 2.04 13.11
N ASP A 28 10.06 1.87 14.38
CA ASP A 28 9.75 2.86 15.41
C ASP A 28 10.37 4.21 15.10
N ALA A 29 11.62 4.22 14.61
CA ALA A 29 12.30 5.45 14.22
C ALA A 29 11.60 6.12 13.04
N MET A 30 11.14 5.35 12.08
CA MET A 30 10.42 5.88 10.92
C MET A 30 9.09 6.53 11.33
N ILE A 31 8.36 5.88 12.22
CA ILE A 31 7.09 6.41 12.71
C ILE A 31 7.31 7.71 13.51
N GLU A 32 8.35 7.74 14.35
CA GLU A 32 8.68 8.94 15.10
C GLU A 32 9.00 10.11 14.17
N GLU A 33 9.81 9.86 13.14
CA GLU A 33 10.14 10.87 12.15
C GLU A 33 8.89 11.35 11.40
N LEU A 34 8.02 10.42 11.01
CA LEU A 34 6.76 10.76 10.35
C LEU A 34 5.91 11.68 11.23
N LEU A 35 5.79 11.38 12.51
CA LEU A 35 5.00 12.21 13.43
C LEU A 35 5.61 13.59 13.63
N ASN A 36 6.93 13.70 13.57
CA ASN A 36 7.61 15.00 13.63
C ASN A 36 7.31 15.85 12.41
N GLU A 37 7.29 15.24 11.23
CA GLU A 37 7.00 15.95 9.98
C GLU A 37 5.51 16.21 9.77
N LYS A 38 4.68 15.26 10.16
CA LYS A 38 3.23 15.30 9.95
C LYS A 38 2.51 14.90 11.24
N PRO A 39 2.41 15.83 12.20
CA PRO A 39 1.78 15.52 13.49
C PRO A 39 0.33 15.02 13.38
N GLU A 40 -0.37 15.38 12.31
CA GLU A 40 -1.74 14.93 12.08
C GLU A 40 -1.84 13.40 11.92
N CYS A 41 -0.74 12.72 11.64
CA CYS A 41 -0.72 11.25 11.55
C CYS A 41 -1.04 10.58 12.89
N GLU A 42 -0.98 11.33 13.99
CA GLU A 42 -1.42 10.83 15.29
C GLU A 42 -2.88 10.39 15.26
N ASP A 43 -3.70 11.05 14.45
CA ASP A 43 -5.13 10.72 14.33
C ASP A 43 -5.38 9.30 13.79
N ASN A 44 -4.45 8.76 13.01
CA ASN A 44 -4.57 7.42 12.41
C ASN A 44 -3.34 6.56 12.72
N LEU A 45 -2.68 6.84 13.84
CA LEU A 45 -1.42 6.18 14.17
C LEU A 45 -1.54 4.67 14.20
N GLY A 46 -2.60 4.14 14.82
CA GLY A 46 -2.82 2.71 14.88
C GLY A 46 -2.92 2.07 13.50
N TYR A 47 -3.65 2.71 12.60
CA TYR A 47 -3.77 2.23 11.23
C TYR A 47 -2.39 2.23 10.53
N ILE A 48 -1.67 3.35 10.62
CA ILE A 48 -0.38 3.49 9.95
C ILE A 48 0.61 2.43 10.46
N GLN A 49 0.72 2.28 11.78
CA GLN A 49 1.61 1.27 12.36
C GLN A 49 1.25 -0.14 11.92
N THR A 50 -0.05 -0.43 11.91
CA THR A 50 -0.54 -1.76 11.55
C THR A 50 -0.19 -2.10 10.09
N VAL A 51 -0.49 -1.20 9.16
CA VAL A 51 -0.28 -1.51 7.74
C VAL A 51 1.21 -1.49 7.38
N VAL A 52 1.98 -0.55 7.94
CA VAL A 52 3.42 -0.49 7.63
C VAL A 52 4.14 -1.73 8.15
N SER A 53 3.90 -2.11 9.39
CA SER A 53 4.53 -3.31 9.96
C SER A 53 3.98 -4.59 9.32
N GLY A 54 2.68 -4.61 9.03
CA GLY A 54 2.03 -5.78 8.43
C GLY A 54 2.51 -6.07 7.01
N VAL A 55 2.62 -5.04 6.19
CA VAL A 55 3.14 -5.20 4.83
C VAL A 55 4.58 -5.68 4.87
N ARG A 56 5.38 -5.15 5.77
CA ARG A 56 6.77 -5.58 5.95
C ARG A 56 6.84 -7.04 6.36
N GLU A 57 6.04 -7.43 7.34
CA GLU A 57 6.02 -8.80 7.86
C GLU A 57 5.51 -9.81 6.82
N LYS A 58 4.48 -9.44 6.06
CA LYS A 58 3.83 -10.31 5.09
C LYS A 58 4.37 -10.14 3.66
N ARG A 59 5.50 -9.50 3.51
CA ARG A 59 6.06 -9.14 2.21
C ARG A 59 6.08 -10.30 1.22
N ASP A 60 6.62 -11.44 1.62
CA ASP A 60 6.78 -12.57 0.69
C ASP A 60 5.43 -13.18 0.29
N GLU A 61 4.48 -13.26 1.22
CA GLU A 61 3.13 -13.73 0.93
C GLU A 61 2.42 -12.79 -0.04
N LEU A 62 2.57 -11.47 0.18
CA LEU A 62 1.93 -10.47 -0.67
C LEU A 62 2.51 -10.52 -2.08
N ILE A 63 3.83 -10.64 -2.20
CA ILE A 63 4.47 -10.75 -3.52
C ILE A 63 4.00 -12.02 -4.25
N ALA A 64 3.93 -13.15 -3.55
CA ALA A 64 3.46 -14.39 -4.15
C ALA A 64 2.02 -14.26 -4.66
N GLU A 65 1.18 -13.55 -3.89
CA GLU A 65 -0.21 -13.33 -4.29
C GLU A 65 -0.29 -12.44 -5.53
N ILE A 66 0.49 -11.35 -5.56
CA ILE A 66 0.53 -10.46 -6.72
C ILE A 66 0.94 -11.22 -7.99
N GLU A 67 1.94 -12.09 -7.89
CA GLU A 67 2.45 -12.82 -9.05
C GLU A 67 1.41 -13.71 -9.71
N LYS A 68 0.41 -14.19 -8.96
CA LYS A 68 -0.67 -15.00 -9.53
C LYS A 68 -1.51 -14.26 -10.56
N TYR A 69 -1.52 -12.94 -10.51
CA TYR A 69 -2.40 -12.12 -11.35
C TYR A 69 -1.64 -11.34 -12.41
N LEU A 70 -0.35 -11.59 -12.57
CA LEU A 70 0.44 -11.00 -13.63
C LEU A 70 0.30 -11.82 -14.91
N LYS A 71 0.49 -11.16 -16.04
CA LYS A 71 0.49 -11.85 -17.33
C LYS A 71 1.62 -12.87 -17.39
N PRO A 72 1.43 -13.98 -18.16
CA PRO A 72 2.49 -14.97 -18.32
C PRO A 72 3.81 -14.33 -18.74
N GLY A 73 4.89 -14.74 -18.08
CA GLY A 73 6.21 -14.20 -18.35
C GLY A 73 6.57 -12.93 -17.60
N TRP A 74 5.60 -12.34 -16.86
CA TRP A 74 5.87 -11.16 -16.03
C TRP A 74 6.17 -11.58 -14.60
N THR A 75 7.12 -10.86 -14.00
CA THR A 75 7.47 -11.05 -12.58
C THR A 75 7.38 -9.71 -11.88
N VAL A 76 7.37 -9.74 -10.54
CA VAL A 76 7.32 -8.50 -9.76
C VAL A 76 8.53 -7.61 -10.03
N LYS A 77 9.65 -8.17 -10.49
CA LYS A 77 10.84 -7.38 -10.83
C LYS A 77 10.60 -6.40 -11.98
N ARG A 78 9.61 -6.69 -12.81
CA ARG A 78 9.26 -5.82 -13.96
C ARG A 78 8.29 -4.72 -13.59
N LEU A 79 7.70 -4.77 -12.42
CA LEU A 79 6.74 -3.76 -11.99
C LEU A 79 7.47 -2.51 -11.54
N SER A 80 6.82 -1.35 -11.72
CA SER A 80 7.33 -0.14 -11.11
C SER A 80 7.29 -0.32 -9.60
N LYS A 81 8.21 0.32 -8.90
CA LYS A 81 8.25 0.26 -7.45
C LYS A 81 6.99 0.85 -6.82
N VAL A 82 6.46 1.90 -7.46
CA VAL A 82 5.20 2.52 -7.02
C VAL A 82 4.07 1.52 -7.10
N SER A 83 3.87 0.86 -8.26
CA SER A 83 2.80 -0.12 -8.42
C SER A 83 2.95 -1.29 -7.46
N LEU A 84 4.16 -1.82 -7.30
CA LEU A 84 4.39 -2.93 -6.38
C LEU A 84 4.04 -2.55 -4.94
N THR A 85 4.47 -1.37 -4.49
CA THR A 85 4.18 -0.90 -3.13
C THR A 85 2.69 -0.72 -2.92
N ILE A 86 1.99 -0.12 -3.89
CA ILE A 86 0.54 0.08 -3.83
C ILE A 86 -0.18 -1.25 -3.76
N LEU A 87 0.21 -2.21 -4.58
CA LEU A 87 -0.43 -3.53 -4.60
C LEU A 87 -0.23 -4.27 -3.27
N LYS A 88 0.97 -4.19 -2.69
CA LYS A 88 1.22 -4.80 -1.39
C LYS A 88 0.32 -4.19 -0.31
N LEU A 89 0.21 -2.87 -0.28
CA LEU A 89 -0.64 -2.19 0.70
C LEU A 89 -2.11 -2.55 0.51
N ALA A 90 -2.61 -2.49 -0.72
CA ALA A 90 -4.01 -2.78 -1.01
C ALA A 90 -4.38 -4.22 -0.66
N LEU A 91 -3.56 -5.18 -1.05
CA LEU A 91 -3.81 -6.57 -0.72
C LEU A 91 -3.76 -6.82 0.77
N TYR A 92 -2.83 -6.17 1.47
CA TYR A 92 -2.78 -6.28 2.93
C TYR A 92 -4.10 -5.79 3.56
N GLU A 93 -4.59 -4.63 3.13
CA GLU A 93 -5.85 -4.11 3.67
C GLU A 93 -7.02 -5.04 3.37
N ILE A 94 -7.10 -5.57 2.16
CA ILE A 94 -8.20 -6.47 1.80
C ILE A 94 -8.14 -7.78 2.59
N GLN A 95 -6.96 -8.36 2.75
CA GLN A 95 -6.81 -9.68 3.37
C GLN A 95 -6.78 -9.65 4.90
N TYR A 96 -6.27 -8.58 5.50
CA TYR A 96 -5.99 -8.56 6.93
C TYR A 96 -6.76 -7.51 7.73
N LEU A 97 -7.38 -6.53 7.08
CA LEU A 97 -8.18 -5.53 7.78
C LEU A 97 -9.67 -5.76 7.47
N ASP A 98 -10.44 -6.04 8.50
CA ASP A 98 -11.87 -6.35 8.33
C ASP A 98 -12.73 -5.12 8.06
N ASP A 99 -12.24 -3.95 8.44
CA ASP A 99 -13.01 -2.70 8.37
C ASP A 99 -12.82 -1.93 7.07
N VAL A 100 -12.10 -2.49 6.10
CA VAL A 100 -11.88 -1.84 4.80
C VAL A 100 -12.67 -2.57 3.73
N PRO A 101 -13.74 -1.96 3.18
CA PRO A 101 -14.46 -2.57 2.06
C PRO A 101 -13.55 -2.74 0.85
N GLU A 102 -13.74 -3.82 0.11
CA GLU A 102 -12.88 -4.14 -1.04
C GLU A 102 -12.88 -3.01 -2.09
N LYS A 103 -14.04 -2.43 -2.37
CA LYS A 103 -14.14 -1.33 -3.33
C LYS A 103 -13.37 -0.10 -2.88
N VAL A 104 -13.36 0.17 -1.58
CA VAL A 104 -12.62 1.29 -1.03
C VAL A 104 -11.12 1.04 -1.19
N ALA A 105 -10.65 -0.17 -0.89
CA ALA A 105 -9.24 -0.50 -1.04
C ALA A 105 -8.76 -0.33 -2.49
N ILE A 106 -9.57 -0.77 -3.45
CA ILE A 106 -9.23 -0.63 -4.87
C ILE A 106 -9.21 0.83 -5.30
N ASN A 107 -10.26 1.59 -4.94
CA ASN A 107 -10.33 3.00 -5.31
C ASN A 107 -9.17 3.80 -4.74
N GLU A 108 -8.81 3.53 -3.48
CA GLU A 108 -7.67 4.20 -2.85
C GLU A 108 -6.36 3.83 -3.52
N ALA A 109 -6.20 2.56 -3.89
CA ALA A 109 -5.00 2.11 -4.60
C ALA A 109 -4.86 2.82 -5.96
N VAL A 110 -5.97 2.91 -6.70
CA VAL A 110 -5.98 3.60 -7.99
C VAL A 110 -5.63 5.08 -7.82
N ASN A 111 -6.18 5.72 -6.78
CA ASN A 111 -5.87 7.12 -6.50
C ASN A 111 -4.40 7.34 -6.16
N LEU A 112 -3.80 6.43 -5.38
CA LEU A 112 -2.36 6.49 -5.11
C LEU A 112 -1.54 6.36 -6.39
N ALA A 113 -1.94 5.44 -7.28
CA ALA A 113 -1.26 5.26 -8.54
C ALA A 113 -1.36 6.49 -9.44
N LYS A 114 -2.51 7.17 -9.44
CA LYS A 114 -2.68 8.43 -10.19
C LYS A 114 -1.81 9.54 -9.63
N LYS A 115 -1.62 9.57 -8.33
CA LYS A 115 -0.83 10.63 -7.69
C LYS A 115 0.66 10.40 -7.79
N PHE A 116 1.12 9.17 -7.59
CA PHE A 116 2.55 8.87 -7.45
C PHE A 116 3.13 8.08 -8.62
N GLY A 117 2.31 7.47 -9.45
CA GLY A 117 2.78 6.63 -10.53
C GLY A 117 2.81 7.30 -11.90
N ALA A 118 3.22 6.55 -12.89
CA ALA A 118 3.19 6.97 -14.28
C ALA A 118 1.80 6.70 -14.88
N ASP A 119 1.58 7.15 -16.12
CA ASP A 119 0.26 7.13 -16.77
C ASP A 119 -0.45 5.78 -16.77
N ASN A 120 0.31 4.69 -16.91
CA ASN A 120 -0.28 3.36 -17.01
C ASN A 120 -0.41 2.64 -15.67
N ASP A 121 0.15 3.19 -14.59
CA ASP A 121 0.16 2.50 -13.29
C ASP A 121 -1.24 2.33 -12.72
N ALA A 122 -2.08 3.36 -12.81
CA ALA A 122 -3.44 3.28 -12.26
C ALA A 122 -4.26 2.17 -12.93
N LYS A 123 -4.17 2.07 -14.25
CA LYS A 123 -4.87 1.04 -15.00
C LYS A 123 -4.35 -0.35 -14.65
N PHE A 124 -3.04 -0.48 -14.54
CA PHE A 124 -2.40 -1.74 -14.18
C PHE A 124 -2.81 -2.19 -12.78
N VAL A 125 -2.72 -1.29 -11.80
CA VAL A 125 -3.11 -1.59 -10.41
C VAL A 125 -4.57 -2.03 -10.34
N ASN A 126 -5.45 -1.28 -11.02
CA ASN A 126 -6.87 -1.64 -11.05
C ASN A 126 -7.08 -3.03 -11.63
N GLY A 127 -6.40 -3.36 -12.73
CA GLY A 127 -6.53 -4.67 -13.37
C GLY A 127 -6.10 -5.83 -12.48
N VAL A 128 -4.96 -5.68 -11.80
CA VAL A 128 -4.48 -6.73 -10.89
C VAL A 128 -5.44 -6.93 -9.73
N LEU A 129 -5.91 -5.84 -9.11
CA LEU A 129 -6.81 -5.95 -7.96
C LEU A 129 -8.18 -6.48 -8.36
N ALA A 130 -8.69 -6.09 -9.52
CA ALA A 130 -9.96 -6.62 -10.02
C ALA A 130 -9.87 -8.13 -10.26
N SER A 131 -8.76 -8.60 -10.82
CA SER A 131 -8.52 -10.03 -11.03
C SER A 131 -8.44 -10.78 -9.70
N PHE A 132 -7.77 -10.19 -8.72
CA PHE A 132 -7.70 -10.77 -7.38
C PHE A 132 -9.10 -10.93 -6.77
N LEU A 133 -9.93 -9.90 -6.83
CA LEU A 133 -11.28 -9.98 -6.27
C LEU A 133 -12.16 -11.00 -7.01
N SER A 134 -12.01 -11.10 -8.32
CA SER A 134 -12.79 -12.07 -9.12
C SER A 134 -12.46 -13.52 -8.78
N SER A 135 -11.26 -13.76 -8.23
CA SER A 135 -10.81 -15.12 -7.89
C SER A 135 -11.19 -15.56 -6.49
N ARG A 136 -11.74 -14.67 -5.69
CA ARG A 136 -12.11 -14.96 -4.30
C ARG A 136 -13.45 -15.67 -4.18
#